data_bfcf42e1546a4b74ebca30b1116a39a3
#
_entry.id   bfcf42e1546a4b74ebca30b1116a39a3
#
_cell.length_a   1.000
_cell.length_b   1.000
_cell.length_c   1.000
_cell.angle_alpha   90.00
_cell.angle_beta   90.00
_cell.angle_gamma   90.00
#
_symmetry.space_group_name_H-M   'P 1'
#
loop_
_entity.id
_entity.type
_entity.pdbx_description
1 polymer ?
#
loop_
_entity_poly.entity_id
_entity_poly.type
_entity_poly.pdbx_seq_one_letter_code
_entity_poly.pdbx_strand_id
1 'polypeptide(L)'
;STKIKELTLKQVQLQNEVNELVKKMQAHQIGADVFEEKLATLMKDYKDEVKTKYIFSAPNTAAAYFALFQKLNNYLIFDPLNNKEDIKCFAAVATSLNNYYPHAVRSKNLYNIVIKGMKNTRTPQQKVLELPEEAISETGIIDIALRDMKGNTHKLSELKGKVVLLDFTIYQSAASAPHNFLLNDLYTKYKDQ
;
A
#
# COMPACT_ATOMS: atom_id res chain seq x y z
N SER A 1 -30.96 -2.49 -5.50
CA SER A 1 -30.51 -3.02 -6.80
C SER A 1 -30.03 -4.46 -6.63
N THR A 2 -30.53 -5.38 -7.42
CA THR A 2 -30.14 -6.80 -7.43
C THR A 2 -28.63 -6.95 -7.57
N LYS A 3 -27.99 -6.17 -8.44
CA LYS A 3 -26.53 -6.18 -8.66
C LYS A 3 -25.72 -5.76 -7.43
N ILE A 4 -26.20 -4.82 -6.62
CA ILE A 4 -25.53 -4.44 -5.35
C ILE A 4 -25.62 -5.59 -4.35
N LYS A 5 -26.77 -6.27 -4.26
CA LYS A 5 -26.90 -7.45 -3.40
C LYS A 5 -25.93 -8.56 -3.82
N GLU A 6 -25.85 -8.85 -5.11
CA GLU A 6 -24.89 -9.84 -5.66
C GLU A 6 -23.43 -9.47 -5.32
N LEU A 7 -23.04 -8.21 -5.49
CA LEU A 7 -21.70 -7.71 -5.13
C LEU A 7 -21.43 -7.86 -3.63
N THR A 8 -22.42 -7.57 -2.77
CA THR A 8 -22.27 -7.75 -1.33
C THR A 8 -22.08 -9.21 -0.96
N LEU A 9 -22.83 -10.12 -1.56
CA LEU A 9 -22.68 -11.56 -1.32
C LEU A 9 -21.31 -12.07 -1.78
N LYS A 10 -20.83 -11.62 -2.92
CA LYS A 10 -19.47 -11.95 -3.42
C LYS A 10 -18.38 -11.42 -2.49
N GLN A 11 -18.52 -10.22 -1.97
CA GLN A 11 -17.58 -9.66 -1.00
C GLN A 11 -17.55 -10.48 0.29
N VAL A 12 -18.71 -10.91 0.79
CA VAL A 12 -18.80 -11.78 1.98
C VAL A 12 -18.16 -13.14 1.72
N GLN A 13 -18.36 -13.70 0.53
CA GLN A 13 -17.70 -14.95 0.14
C GLN A 13 -16.18 -14.80 0.13
N LEU A 14 -15.67 -13.75 -0.53
CA LEU A 14 -14.22 -13.45 -0.55
C LEU A 14 -13.67 -13.31 0.87
N GLN A 15 -14.37 -12.57 1.75
CA GLN A 15 -13.96 -12.41 3.15
C GLN A 15 -13.86 -13.74 3.88
N ASN A 16 -14.83 -14.64 3.66
CA ASN A 16 -14.84 -15.97 4.28
C ASN A 16 -13.65 -16.82 3.77
N GLU A 17 -13.39 -16.83 2.46
CA GLU A 17 -12.28 -17.56 1.86
C GLU A 17 -10.92 -17.06 2.37
N VAL A 18 -10.75 -15.74 2.50
CA VAL A 18 -9.54 -15.14 3.08
C VAL A 18 -9.42 -15.48 4.56
N ASN A 19 -10.50 -15.45 5.33
CA ASN A 19 -10.48 -15.83 6.74
C ASN A 19 -10.06 -17.30 6.92
N GLU A 20 -10.52 -18.21 6.06
CA GLU A 20 -10.11 -19.61 6.07
C GLU A 20 -8.62 -19.79 5.72
N LEU A 21 -8.09 -19.01 4.77
CA LEU A 21 -6.65 -19.01 4.49
C LEU A 21 -5.82 -18.54 5.69
N VAL A 22 -6.28 -17.47 6.36
CA VAL A 22 -5.61 -16.95 7.57
C VAL A 22 -5.59 -18.00 8.67
N LYS A 23 -6.71 -18.71 8.92
CA LYS A 23 -6.77 -19.79 9.90
C LYS A 23 -5.79 -20.92 9.58
N LYS A 24 -5.70 -21.33 8.31
CA LYS A 24 -4.76 -22.39 7.88
C LYS A 24 -3.30 -21.98 8.09
N MET A 25 -2.97 -20.71 7.82
CA MET A 25 -1.63 -20.19 8.07
C MET A 25 -1.33 -20.14 9.57
N GLN A 26 -2.26 -19.64 10.39
CA GLN A 26 -2.11 -19.59 11.85
C GLN A 26 -1.99 -20.99 12.48
N ALA A 27 -2.67 -21.98 11.91
CA ALA A 27 -2.58 -23.38 12.33
C ALA A 27 -1.33 -24.10 11.75
N HIS A 28 -0.43 -23.39 11.08
CA HIS A 28 0.76 -23.94 10.42
C HIS A 28 0.47 -25.04 9.39
N GLN A 29 -0.74 -25.06 8.82
CA GLN A 29 -1.14 -26.02 7.78
C GLN A 29 -0.62 -25.62 6.39
N ILE A 30 -0.33 -24.31 6.20
CA ILE A 30 0.27 -23.77 4.99
C ILE A 30 1.37 -22.78 5.38
N GLY A 31 2.41 -22.69 4.55
CA GLY A 31 3.48 -21.68 4.69
C GLY A 31 3.05 -20.29 4.21
N ALA A 32 3.86 -19.29 4.53
CA ALA A 32 3.60 -17.89 4.14
C ALA A 32 3.58 -17.70 2.61
N ASP A 33 4.47 -18.39 1.89
CA ASP A 33 4.55 -18.41 0.43
C ASP A 33 3.25 -18.92 -0.22
N VAL A 34 2.74 -20.05 0.25
CA VAL A 34 1.47 -20.64 -0.23
C VAL A 34 0.29 -19.74 0.14
N PHE A 35 0.32 -19.11 1.31
CA PHE A 35 -0.71 -18.16 1.71
C PHE A 35 -0.75 -16.96 0.77
N GLU A 36 0.40 -16.33 0.48
CA GLU A 36 0.50 -15.18 -0.41
C GLU A 36 0.04 -15.51 -1.83
N GLU A 37 0.46 -16.65 -2.38
CA GLU A 37 0.04 -17.10 -3.72
C GLU A 37 -1.48 -17.29 -3.81
N LYS A 38 -2.08 -17.97 -2.84
CA LYS A 38 -3.53 -18.20 -2.81
C LYS A 38 -4.31 -16.90 -2.61
N LEU A 39 -3.85 -16.01 -1.73
CA LEU A 39 -4.46 -14.71 -1.51
C LEU A 39 -4.41 -13.87 -2.80
N ALA A 40 -3.26 -13.82 -3.47
CA ALA A 40 -3.10 -13.09 -4.73
C ALA A 40 -4.04 -13.63 -5.81
N THR A 41 -4.20 -14.95 -5.91
CA THR A 41 -5.13 -15.59 -6.85
C THR A 41 -6.59 -15.21 -6.55
N LEU A 42 -7.03 -15.33 -5.30
CA LEU A 42 -8.38 -14.95 -4.89
C LEU A 42 -8.68 -13.47 -5.19
N MET A 43 -7.74 -12.60 -4.86
CA MET A 43 -7.88 -11.16 -5.12
C MET A 43 -7.94 -10.84 -6.62
N LYS A 44 -7.11 -11.51 -7.41
CA LYS A 44 -7.09 -11.35 -8.87
C LYS A 44 -8.42 -11.80 -9.47
N ASP A 45 -8.88 -13.00 -9.16
CA ASP A 45 -10.10 -13.57 -9.72
C ASP A 45 -11.32 -12.72 -9.34
N TYR A 46 -11.40 -12.29 -8.10
CA TYR A 46 -12.45 -11.38 -7.64
C TYR A 46 -12.44 -10.05 -8.42
N LYS A 47 -11.28 -9.40 -8.52
CA LYS A 47 -11.14 -8.14 -9.25
C LYS A 47 -11.50 -8.29 -10.73
N ASP A 48 -11.04 -9.34 -11.38
CA ASP A 48 -11.29 -9.56 -12.80
C ASP A 48 -12.79 -9.79 -13.08
N GLU A 49 -13.47 -10.54 -12.22
CA GLU A 49 -14.91 -10.72 -12.33
C GLU A 49 -15.68 -9.41 -12.11
N VAL A 50 -15.33 -8.67 -11.05
CA VAL A 50 -16.01 -7.40 -10.70
C VAL A 50 -15.78 -6.34 -11.77
N LYS A 51 -14.57 -6.24 -12.30
CA LYS A 51 -14.23 -5.35 -13.43
C LYS A 51 -15.12 -5.62 -14.63
N THR A 52 -15.19 -6.88 -15.05
CA THR A 52 -15.89 -7.28 -16.27
C THR A 52 -17.40 -7.16 -16.12
N LYS A 53 -17.96 -7.71 -15.03
CA LYS A 53 -19.42 -7.83 -14.89
C LYS A 53 -20.11 -6.58 -14.38
N TYR A 54 -19.42 -5.72 -13.62
CA TYR A 54 -20.07 -4.61 -12.93
C TYR A 54 -19.48 -3.25 -13.27
N ILE A 55 -18.14 -3.13 -13.39
CA ILE A 55 -17.50 -1.82 -13.59
C ILE A 55 -17.54 -1.43 -15.06
N PHE A 56 -16.94 -2.23 -15.94
CA PHE A 56 -16.83 -1.87 -17.36
C PHE A 56 -18.10 -2.14 -18.16
N SER A 57 -18.94 -3.10 -17.73
CA SER A 57 -20.20 -3.40 -18.43
C SER A 57 -21.24 -2.28 -18.32
N ALA A 58 -21.27 -1.55 -17.21
CA ALA A 58 -22.24 -0.49 -16.97
C ALA A 58 -21.69 0.58 -16.00
N PRO A 59 -20.69 1.37 -16.42
CA PRO A 59 -19.94 2.27 -15.53
C PRO A 59 -20.75 3.45 -14.99
N ASN A 60 -21.92 3.77 -15.60
CA ASN A 60 -22.82 4.82 -15.15
C ASN A 60 -23.81 4.37 -14.07
N THR A 61 -23.66 3.16 -13.53
CA THR A 61 -24.62 2.61 -12.56
C THR A 61 -24.15 2.76 -11.10
N ALA A 62 -25.12 2.76 -10.19
CA ALA A 62 -24.85 2.71 -8.75
C ALA A 62 -24.09 1.43 -8.35
N ALA A 63 -24.28 0.32 -9.07
CA ALA A 63 -23.56 -0.92 -8.84
C ALA A 63 -22.06 -0.79 -9.17
N ALA A 64 -21.72 -0.15 -10.29
CA ALA A 64 -20.33 0.13 -10.65
C ALA A 64 -19.66 1.04 -9.62
N TYR A 65 -20.34 2.11 -9.19
CA TYR A 65 -19.83 2.97 -8.13
C TYR A 65 -19.62 2.20 -6.82
N PHE A 66 -20.58 1.38 -6.41
CA PHE A 66 -20.51 0.56 -5.19
C PHE A 66 -19.33 -0.44 -5.27
N ALA A 67 -19.11 -1.06 -6.42
CA ALA A 67 -18.05 -2.02 -6.65
C ALA A 67 -16.63 -1.44 -6.36
N LEU A 68 -16.42 -0.16 -6.72
CA LEU A 68 -15.13 0.51 -6.50
C LEU A 68 -14.76 0.66 -5.02
N PHE A 69 -15.76 0.77 -4.15
CA PHE A 69 -15.54 1.07 -2.72
C PHE A 69 -15.73 -0.14 -1.81
N GLN A 70 -15.79 -1.35 -2.38
CA GLN A 70 -15.81 -2.57 -1.58
C GLN A 70 -14.50 -2.76 -0.82
N LYS A 71 -14.60 -3.33 0.38
CA LYS A 71 -13.49 -3.50 1.31
C LYS A 71 -13.31 -4.95 1.70
N LEU A 72 -12.05 -5.31 1.96
CA LEU A 72 -11.65 -6.54 2.62
C LEU A 72 -10.82 -6.15 3.84
N ASN A 73 -11.19 -6.60 5.03
CA ASN A 73 -10.52 -6.24 6.30
C ASN A 73 -10.29 -4.71 6.45
N ASN A 74 -11.30 -3.90 6.14
CA ASN A 74 -11.27 -2.43 6.15
C ASN A 74 -10.40 -1.75 5.08
N TYR A 75 -9.68 -2.49 4.24
CA TYR A 75 -8.92 -1.95 3.12
C TYR A 75 -9.73 -2.03 1.83
N LEU A 76 -9.60 -1.01 0.98
CA LEU A 76 -10.23 -1.04 -0.34
C LEU A 76 -9.67 -2.20 -1.17
N ILE A 77 -10.56 -2.97 -1.81
CA ILE A 77 -10.17 -4.05 -2.73
C ILE A 77 -9.53 -3.45 -4.00
N PHE A 78 -10.08 -2.35 -4.49
CA PHE A 78 -9.51 -1.56 -5.58
C PHE A 78 -8.76 -0.36 -5.00
N ASP A 79 -7.45 -0.27 -5.23
CA ASP A 79 -6.64 0.86 -4.74
C ASP A 79 -6.63 2.01 -5.75
N PRO A 80 -7.36 3.10 -5.47
CA PRO A 80 -7.45 4.23 -6.38
C PRO A 80 -6.21 5.12 -6.40
N LEU A 81 -5.25 4.91 -5.51
CA LEU A 81 -4.14 5.82 -5.30
C LEU A 81 -2.79 5.28 -5.76
N ASN A 82 -2.57 3.96 -5.64
CA ASN A 82 -1.25 3.38 -5.84
C ASN A 82 -1.22 2.27 -6.91
N ASN A 83 -2.37 1.80 -7.38
CA ASN A 83 -2.45 0.75 -8.38
C ASN A 83 -2.98 1.27 -9.73
N LYS A 84 -2.13 1.30 -10.77
CA LYS A 84 -2.48 1.83 -12.10
C LYS A 84 -3.69 1.12 -12.74
N GLU A 85 -3.80 -0.18 -12.57
CA GLU A 85 -4.91 -0.95 -13.15
C GLU A 85 -6.23 -0.69 -12.42
N ASP A 86 -6.16 -0.52 -11.11
CA ASP A 86 -7.35 -0.17 -10.32
C ASP A 86 -7.81 1.26 -10.63
N ILE A 87 -6.89 2.21 -10.79
CA ILE A 87 -7.21 3.59 -11.19
C ILE A 87 -8.00 3.63 -12.51
N LYS A 88 -7.73 2.74 -13.46
CA LYS A 88 -8.50 2.65 -14.71
C LYS A 88 -9.98 2.35 -14.44
N CYS A 89 -10.28 1.52 -13.45
CA CYS A 89 -11.65 1.22 -13.04
C CYS A 89 -12.35 2.47 -12.50
N PHE A 90 -11.67 3.21 -11.61
CA PHE A 90 -12.19 4.48 -11.10
C PHE A 90 -12.37 5.52 -12.21
N ALA A 91 -11.41 5.61 -13.15
CA ALA A 91 -11.48 6.53 -14.26
C ALA A 91 -12.66 6.24 -15.20
N ALA A 92 -12.92 4.97 -15.51
CA ALA A 92 -14.05 4.58 -16.34
C ALA A 92 -15.38 5.00 -15.72
N VAL A 93 -15.57 4.73 -14.43
CA VAL A 93 -16.79 5.13 -13.70
C VAL A 93 -16.87 6.65 -13.55
N ALA A 94 -15.76 7.33 -13.22
CA ALA A 94 -15.74 8.78 -13.08
C ALA A 94 -16.13 9.48 -14.39
N THR A 95 -15.54 9.07 -15.51
CA THR A 95 -15.85 9.62 -16.83
C THR A 95 -17.31 9.40 -17.19
N SER A 96 -17.81 8.18 -16.97
CA SER A 96 -19.19 7.84 -17.28
C SER A 96 -20.18 8.62 -16.40
N LEU A 97 -19.94 8.68 -15.10
CA LEU A 97 -20.79 9.47 -14.19
C LEU A 97 -20.74 10.96 -14.49
N ASN A 98 -19.59 11.50 -14.89
CA ASN A 98 -19.49 12.91 -15.27
C ASN A 98 -20.31 13.24 -16.53
N ASN A 99 -20.37 12.32 -17.49
CA ASN A 99 -21.17 12.48 -18.69
C ASN A 99 -22.68 12.44 -18.41
N TYR A 100 -23.12 11.55 -17.52
CA TYR A 100 -24.54 11.39 -17.21
C TYR A 100 -25.02 12.31 -16.07
N TYR A 101 -24.13 12.63 -15.13
CA TYR A 101 -24.45 13.38 -13.91
C TYR A 101 -23.38 14.41 -13.57
N PRO A 102 -23.11 15.43 -14.43
CA PRO A 102 -21.97 16.33 -14.29
C PRO A 102 -21.99 17.19 -13.04
N HIS A 103 -23.18 17.43 -12.48
CA HIS A 103 -23.35 18.27 -11.28
C HIS A 103 -23.39 17.46 -9.98
N ALA A 104 -23.37 16.14 -10.05
CA ALA A 104 -23.43 15.30 -8.86
C ALA A 104 -22.12 15.40 -8.06
N VAL A 105 -22.23 15.62 -6.76
CA VAL A 105 -21.07 15.67 -5.84
C VAL A 105 -20.22 14.42 -5.91
N ARG A 106 -20.87 13.25 -6.05
CA ARG A 106 -20.16 11.96 -6.16
C ARG A 106 -19.31 11.85 -7.43
N SER A 107 -19.76 12.41 -8.56
CA SER A 107 -19.01 12.46 -9.81
C SER A 107 -17.74 13.30 -9.64
N LYS A 108 -17.86 14.48 -9.03
CA LYS A 108 -16.73 15.37 -8.74
C LYS A 108 -15.72 14.74 -7.78
N ASN A 109 -16.20 14.10 -6.71
CA ASN A 109 -15.34 13.44 -5.73
C ASN A 109 -14.57 12.28 -6.37
N LEU A 110 -15.25 11.46 -7.18
CA LEU A 110 -14.60 10.34 -7.87
C LEU A 110 -13.54 10.83 -8.86
N TYR A 111 -13.83 11.90 -9.61
CA TYR A 111 -12.86 12.54 -10.49
C TYR A 111 -11.59 13.00 -9.75
N ASN A 112 -11.76 13.64 -8.59
CA ASN A 112 -10.64 14.09 -7.74
C ASN A 112 -9.78 12.92 -7.25
N ILE A 113 -10.41 11.78 -6.88
CA ILE A 113 -9.70 10.56 -6.50
C ILE A 113 -8.83 10.07 -7.66
N VAL A 114 -9.41 10.00 -8.87
CA VAL A 114 -8.69 9.57 -10.08
C VAL A 114 -7.48 10.46 -10.37
N ILE A 115 -7.66 11.79 -10.33
CA ILE A 115 -6.56 12.74 -10.56
C ILE A 115 -5.44 12.54 -9.53
N LYS A 116 -5.79 12.33 -8.25
CA LYS A 116 -4.81 12.06 -7.19
C LYS A 116 -4.05 10.76 -7.46
N GLY A 117 -4.75 9.69 -7.82
CA GLY A 117 -4.15 8.41 -8.15
C GLY A 117 -3.24 8.49 -9.36
N MET A 118 -3.67 9.18 -10.42
CA MET A 118 -2.84 9.40 -11.62
C MET A 118 -1.56 10.19 -11.29
N LYS A 119 -1.63 11.17 -10.38
CA LYS A 119 -0.44 11.90 -9.95
C LYS A 119 0.51 11.01 -9.16
N ASN A 120 -0.01 10.18 -8.26
CA ASN A 120 0.80 9.28 -7.43
C ASN A 120 1.49 8.20 -8.26
N THR A 121 0.81 7.68 -9.30
CA THR A 121 1.29 6.55 -10.10
C THR A 121 1.96 6.94 -11.41
N ARG A 122 1.93 8.23 -11.78
CA ARG A 122 2.92 8.73 -12.74
C ARG A 122 4.27 8.38 -12.16
N THR A 123 5.06 7.64 -12.94
CA THR A 123 6.45 7.33 -12.60
C THR A 123 7.01 8.57 -11.94
N PRO A 124 7.53 8.52 -10.71
CA PRO A 124 8.27 9.65 -10.22
C PRO A 124 9.27 9.90 -11.34
N GLN A 125 9.25 11.07 -12.00
CA GLN A 125 10.49 11.59 -12.48
C GLN A 125 11.39 11.30 -11.30
N GLN A 126 12.36 10.40 -11.47
CA GLN A 126 13.43 10.29 -10.51
C GLN A 126 13.79 11.76 -10.27
N LYS A 127 13.31 12.30 -9.13
CA LYS A 127 14.10 13.31 -8.48
C LYS A 127 15.35 12.50 -8.22
N VAL A 128 16.27 12.57 -9.14
CA VAL A 128 17.67 12.41 -8.83
C VAL A 128 17.77 13.37 -7.66
N LEU A 129 17.83 12.82 -6.45
CA LEU A 129 18.35 13.55 -5.33
C LEU A 129 19.76 13.83 -5.82
N GLU A 130 19.96 15.01 -6.44
CA GLU A 130 21.26 15.61 -6.61
C GLU A 130 21.72 15.82 -5.17
N LEU A 131 22.36 14.77 -4.65
CA LEU A 131 23.08 14.86 -3.40
C LEU A 131 24.14 15.92 -3.65
N PRO A 132 24.21 16.99 -2.85
CA PRO A 132 25.31 17.93 -2.95
C PRO A 132 26.61 17.12 -2.97
N GLU A 133 27.57 17.45 -3.84
CA GLU A 133 28.86 16.76 -3.88
C GLU A 133 29.53 16.69 -2.51
N GLU A 134 29.25 17.66 -1.64
CA GLU A 134 29.65 17.70 -0.23
C GLU A 134 29.04 16.58 0.65
N ALA A 135 27.97 15.90 0.21
CA ALA A 135 27.36 14.78 0.93
C ALA A 135 28.00 13.42 0.59
N ILE A 136 28.90 13.39 -0.39
CA ILE A 136 29.66 12.20 -0.78
C ILE A 136 31.04 12.30 -0.11
N SER A 137 31.30 11.44 0.87
CA SER A 137 32.65 11.37 1.45
C SER A 137 33.67 10.92 0.40
N GLU A 138 34.97 11.25 0.58
CA GLU A 138 36.08 10.81 -0.28
C GLU A 138 36.11 9.27 -0.47
N THR A 139 35.42 8.53 0.35
CA THR A 139 35.30 7.07 0.27
C THR A 139 34.06 6.60 -0.53
N GLY A 140 33.29 7.53 -1.15
CA GLY A 140 32.08 7.21 -1.92
C GLY A 140 30.87 6.83 -1.07
N ILE A 141 30.93 6.99 0.25
CA ILE A 141 29.84 6.70 1.18
C ILE A 141 29.05 7.99 1.41
N ILE A 142 27.72 7.91 1.28
CA ILE A 142 26.81 9.03 1.62
C ILE A 142 26.92 9.28 3.12
N ASP A 143 27.36 10.46 3.51
CA ASP A 143 27.43 10.85 4.91
C ASP A 143 26.10 11.43 5.38
N ILE A 144 25.43 10.71 6.27
CA ILE A 144 24.15 11.13 6.85
C ILE A 144 24.45 11.88 8.15
N ALA A 145 24.09 13.18 8.18
CA ALA A 145 24.21 14.01 9.36
C ALA A 145 22.81 14.25 9.98
N LEU A 146 22.54 13.71 11.15
CA LEU A 146 21.27 13.84 11.85
C LEU A 146 21.46 14.34 13.28
N ARG A 147 20.45 15.07 13.77
CA ARG A 147 20.43 15.53 15.16
C ARG A 147 19.73 14.51 16.05
N ASP A 148 20.33 14.24 17.20
CA ASP A 148 19.69 13.46 18.26
C ASP A 148 18.64 14.27 19.02
N MET A 149 17.93 13.64 19.94
CA MET A 149 16.90 14.28 20.78
C MET A 149 17.46 15.36 21.72
N LYS A 150 18.79 15.41 21.93
CA LYS A 150 19.48 16.42 22.75
C LYS A 150 19.98 17.59 21.88
N GLY A 151 19.80 17.50 20.56
CA GLY A 151 20.23 18.52 19.62
C GLY A 151 21.66 18.37 19.11
N ASN A 152 22.40 17.33 19.49
CA ASN A 152 23.75 17.06 18.99
C ASN A 152 23.66 16.49 17.58
N THR A 153 24.58 16.90 16.72
CA THR A 153 24.67 16.37 15.36
C THR A 153 25.61 15.17 15.36
N HIS A 154 25.14 14.06 14.81
CA HIS A 154 25.93 12.83 14.60
C HIS A 154 26.03 12.57 13.10
N LYS A 155 27.23 12.17 12.65
CA LYS A 155 27.49 11.81 11.27
C LYS A 155 27.77 10.34 11.13
N LEU A 156 27.31 9.73 10.05
CA LEU A 156 27.57 8.32 9.77
C LEU A 156 29.08 8.04 9.61
N SER A 157 29.82 9.02 9.07
CA SER A 157 31.29 8.96 8.93
C SER A 157 32.04 8.84 10.26
N GLU A 158 31.47 9.31 11.38
CA GLU A 158 32.06 9.19 12.73
C GLU A 158 32.10 7.75 13.23
N LEU A 159 31.29 6.87 12.61
CA LEU A 159 31.22 5.45 12.94
C LEU A 159 32.16 4.58 12.09
N LYS A 160 33.11 5.21 11.36
CA LYS A 160 34.09 4.50 10.54
C LYS A 160 34.87 3.46 11.36
N GLY A 161 34.96 2.24 10.81
CA GLY A 161 35.61 1.12 11.48
C GLY A 161 34.68 0.29 12.38
N LYS A 162 33.40 0.67 12.48
CA LYS A 162 32.38 -0.10 13.20
C LYS A 162 31.39 -0.74 12.24
N VAL A 163 30.76 -1.83 12.65
CA VAL A 163 29.59 -2.38 11.95
C VAL A 163 28.39 -1.54 12.36
N VAL A 164 27.75 -0.91 11.38
CA VAL A 164 26.61 -0.03 11.62
C VAL A 164 25.34 -0.67 11.04
N LEU A 165 24.33 -0.87 11.89
CA LEU A 165 22.98 -1.22 11.46
C LEU A 165 22.15 0.06 11.38
N LEU A 166 21.77 0.44 10.17
CA LEU A 166 20.88 1.58 9.94
C LEU A 166 19.44 1.09 9.87
N ASP A 167 18.62 1.54 10.82
CA ASP A 167 17.21 1.17 10.92
C ASP A 167 16.29 2.37 10.66
N PHE A 168 15.31 2.18 9.77
CA PHE A 168 14.27 3.15 9.48
C PHE A 168 12.94 2.68 10.08
N THR A 169 12.55 3.25 11.20
CA THR A 169 11.34 2.84 11.92
C THR A 169 10.36 3.99 12.14
N ILE A 170 9.08 3.65 12.24
CA ILE A 170 8.01 4.58 12.60
C ILE A 170 7.63 4.33 14.07
N TYR A 171 8.00 5.22 14.98
CA TYR A 171 7.82 5.05 16.42
C TYR A 171 6.38 4.94 16.91
N GLN A 172 5.40 5.35 16.12
CA GLN A 172 3.97 5.31 16.49
C GLN A 172 3.25 4.05 16.00
N SER A 173 3.96 3.06 15.51
CA SER A 173 3.41 1.79 15.07
C SER A 173 3.36 0.78 16.22
N ALA A 174 2.32 -0.05 16.27
CA ALA A 174 2.23 -1.15 17.24
C ALA A 174 3.39 -2.16 17.12
N ALA A 175 4.04 -2.23 15.95
CA ALA A 175 5.20 -3.08 15.70
C ALA A 175 6.52 -2.47 16.21
N SER A 176 6.56 -1.19 16.56
CA SER A 176 7.81 -0.50 16.96
C SER A 176 8.40 -1.02 18.27
N ALA A 177 7.58 -1.32 19.26
CA ALA A 177 8.06 -1.80 20.54
C ALA A 177 8.76 -3.17 20.45
N PRO A 178 8.16 -4.22 19.84
CA PRO A 178 8.85 -5.50 19.63
C PRO A 178 10.12 -5.36 18.79
N HIS A 179 10.09 -4.51 17.76
CA HIS A 179 11.24 -4.25 16.91
C HIS A 179 12.40 -3.61 17.68
N ASN A 180 12.12 -2.61 18.50
CA ASN A 180 13.13 -1.95 19.33
C ASN A 180 13.74 -2.91 20.38
N PHE A 181 12.98 -3.82 20.95
CA PHE A 181 13.51 -4.86 21.83
C PHE A 181 14.51 -5.76 21.10
N LEU A 182 14.17 -6.21 19.89
CA LEU A 182 15.08 -7.01 19.07
C LEU A 182 16.38 -6.28 18.74
N LEU A 183 16.31 -5.00 18.39
CA LEU A 183 17.49 -4.16 18.14
C LEU A 183 18.36 -4.00 19.37
N ASN A 184 17.75 -3.80 20.53
CA ASN A 184 18.47 -3.70 21.80
C ASN A 184 19.18 -5.00 22.18
N ASP A 185 18.56 -6.15 21.93
CA ASP A 185 19.16 -7.46 22.14
C ASP A 185 20.36 -7.67 21.22
N LEU A 186 20.22 -7.32 19.93
CA LEU A 186 21.33 -7.36 18.98
C LEU A 186 22.50 -6.45 19.43
N TYR A 187 22.17 -5.20 19.79
CA TYR A 187 23.18 -4.26 20.28
C TYR A 187 23.91 -4.81 21.51
N THR A 188 23.17 -5.31 22.48
CA THR A 188 23.76 -5.86 23.72
C THR A 188 24.67 -7.06 23.45
N LYS A 189 24.31 -7.87 22.45
CA LYS A 189 25.10 -9.05 22.05
C LYS A 189 26.40 -8.72 21.35
N TYR A 190 26.45 -7.63 20.59
CA TYR A 190 27.55 -7.33 19.67
C TYR A 190 28.33 -6.04 19.99
N LYS A 191 27.89 -5.23 20.96
CA LYS A 191 28.50 -3.92 21.28
C LYS A 191 29.97 -3.96 21.69
N ASP A 192 30.45 -5.10 22.19
CA ASP A 192 31.82 -5.29 22.69
C ASP A 192 32.69 -6.10 21.72
N GLN A 193 32.22 -6.35 20.49
CA GLN A 193 32.94 -7.01 19.40
C GLN A 193 33.38 -5.98 18.34
#